data_46e4b1734c8ba0df1fe13068279215c7
#
_entry.id   46e4b1734c8ba0df1fe13068279215c7
#
_cell.length_a   1.000
_cell.length_b   1.000
_cell.length_c   1.000
_cell.angle_alpha   90.00
_cell.angle_beta   90.00
_cell.angle_gamma   90.00
#
_symmetry.space_group_name_H-M   'P 1'
#
loop_
_entity.id
_entity.type
_entity.pdbx_description
1 polymer ?
#
loop_
_entity_poly.entity_id
_entity_poly.type
_entity_poly.pdbx_seq_one_letter_code
_entity_poly.pdbx_strand_id
1 'polypeptide(L)'
;MARGVRAQPPIKEEKLRIGSPKKVAAGFTGVQKSFAIGLSEAGLMRTIKTMRTVNKFDGYDCPGCAWPDPDDHRSGFEFCENGAKAFATEATKKRATPELIGSKTVSQLSEMSDMELDKLGRITHPMILREDSDRYEEIDWDDAFSIISEARQELNDPREAVLYTSGRTSNEAAFLWGTLARQFGTNNLPDCSNMCHESSGHALGGSIGIGTVSYTHLRAHET
;
A
#
# COMPACT_ATOMS: atom_id res chain seq x y z
N MET A 1 4.82 17.27 25.99
CA MET A 1 5.27 17.07 24.60
C MET A 1 6.00 15.75 24.55
N ALA A 2 5.35 14.72 24.07
CA ALA A 2 5.95 13.41 23.87
C ALA A 2 7.17 13.57 22.96
N ARG A 3 8.35 13.20 23.42
CA ARG A 3 9.49 12.99 22.53
C ARG A 3 9.25 11.68 21.78
N GLY A 4 8.39 11.76 20.78
CA GLY A 4 8.16 10.62 19.92
C GLY A 4 9.48 10.08 19.40
N VAL A 5 9.64 8.77 19.45
CA VAL A 5 10.73 8.09 18.73
C VAL A 5 10.63 8.55 17.29
N ARG A 6 11.61 9.34 16.83
CA ARG A 6 11.62 9.79 15.44
C ARG A 6 11.80 8.56 14.57
N ALA A 7 10.88 8.33 13.67
CA ALA A 7 11.06 7.35 12.62
C ALA A 7 12.41 7.65 11.93
N GLN A 8 13.30 6.67 11.95
CA GLN A 8 14.58 6.76 11.27
C GLN A 8 14.54 5.86 10.04
N PRO A 9 15.18 6.26 8.94
CA PRO A 9 15.32 5.38 7.79
C PRO A 9 16.08 4.11 8.21
N PRO A 10 15.81 2.96 7.55
CA PRO A 10 16.52 1.72 7.82
C PRO A 10 18.04 1.92 7.76
N ILE A 11 18.76 1.45 8.75
CA ILE A 11 20.23 1.56 8.83
C ILE A 11 20.90 0.63 7.82
N LYS A 12 20.22 -0.46 7.43
CA LYS A 12 20.71 -1.40 6.43
C LYS A 12 19.93 -1.25 5.12
N GLU A 13 20.61 -0.72 4.12
CA GLU A 13 20.14 -0.86 2.75
C GLU A 13 20.54 -2.23 2.19
N GLU A 14 19.61 -2.88 1.48
CA GLU A 14 19.97 -4.09 0.74
C GLU A 14 21.01 -3.73 -0.32
N LYS A 15 22.07 -4.55 -0.44
CA LYS A 15 23.08 -4.37 -1.48
C LYS A 15 22.44 -4.59 -2.86
N LEU A 16 22.08 -3.51 -3.51
CA LEU A 16 21.57 -3.52 -4.87
C LEU A 16 22.69 -4.01 -5.81
N ARG A 17 22.38 -5.00 -6.63
CA ARG A 17 23.27 -5.48 -7.70
C ARG A 17 22.72 -5.00 -9.03
N ILE A 18 23.51 -4.22 -9.75
CA ILE A 18 23.21 -3.84 -11.13
C ILE A 18 23.54 -5.05 -12.00
N GLY A 19 22.49 -5.67 -12.56
CA GLY A 19 22.65 -6.77 -13.52
C GLY A 19 22.86 -6.23 -14.95
N SER A 20 23.17 -7.14 -15.87
CA SER A 20 23.23 -6.80 -17.29
C SER A 20 21.83 -6.37 -17.79
N PRO A 21 21.73 -5.39 -18.71
CA PRO A 21 20.47 -5.01 -19.33
C PRO A 21 19.78 -6.24 -19.93
N LYS A 22 18.48 -6.38 -19.66
CA LYS A 22 17.69 -7.46 -20.23
C LYS A 22 17.31 -7.13 -21.67
N LYS A 23 17.40 -8.13 -22.56
CA LYS A 23 17.02 -7.97 -23.98
C LYS A 23 15.51 -8.01 -24.21
N VAL A 24 14.74 -8.53 -23.26
CA VAL A 24 13.29 -8.69 -23.36
C VAL A 24 12.66 -8.20 -22.05
N ALA A 25 11.64 -7.34 -22.16
CA ALA A 25 10.80 -6.92 -21.03
C ALA A 25 9.53 -7.79 -20.99
N ALA A 26 9.04 -8.08 -19.79
CA ALA A 26 7.84 -8.90 -19.54
C ALA A 26 7.91 -10.31 -20.19
N GLY A 27 6.91 -10.70 -20.98
CA GLY A 27 6.84 -11.99 -21.66
C GLY A 27 6.82 -13.18 -20.67
N PHE A 28 7.33 -14.31 -21.10
CA PHE A 28 7.33 -15.56 -20.30
C PHE A 28 8.04 -15.40 -18.95
N THR A 29 9.11 -14.61 -18.92
CA THR A 29 9.84 -14.34 -17.66
C THR A 29 8.97 -13.58 -16.64
N GLY A 30 8.19 -12.60 -17.09
CA GLY A 30 7.23 -11.87 -16.24
C GLY A 30 6.16 -12.81 -15.66
N VAL A 31 5.59 -13.68 -16.50
CA VAL A 31 4.61 -14.69 -16.07
C VAL A 31 5.22 -15.63 -15.02
N GLN A 32 6.40 -16.17 -15.31
CA GLN A 32 7.08 -17.07 -14.39
C GLN A 32 7.37 -16.43 -13.03
N LYS A 33 7.83 -15.18 -13.01
CA LYS A 33 8.08 -14.44 -11.77
C LYS A 33 6.80 -14.11 -11.02
N SER A 34 5.73 -13.71 -11.72
CA SER A 34 4.43 -13.45 -11.12
C SER A 34 3.91 -14.67 -10.37
N PHE A 35 3.96 -15.84 -11.00
CA PHE A 35 3.59 -17.10 -10.34
C PHE A 35 4.52 -17.46 -9.18
N ALA A 36 5.84 -17.31 -9.35
CA ALA A 36 6.80 -17.61 -8.29
C ALA A 36 6.56 -16.77 -7.03
N ILE A 37 6.33 -15.46 -7.18
CA ILE A 37 6.00 -14.56 -6.07
C ILE A 37 4.67 -14.95 -5.44
N GLY A 38 3.63 -15.16 -6.24
CA GLY A 38 2.34 -15.59 -5.75
C GLY A 38 2.42 -16.87 -4.92
N LEU A 39 3.10 -17.88 -5.43
CA LEU A 39 3.28 -19.17 -4.74
C LEU A 39 4.05 -19.02 -3.43
N SER A 40 5.11 -18.21 -3.40
CA SER A 40 5.93 -18.01 -2.20
C SER A 40 5.20 -17.25 -1.10
N GLU A 41 4.37 -16.26 -1.44
CA GLU A 41 3.67 -15.40 -0.46
C GLU A 41 2.28 -15.95 -0.08
N ALA A 42 1.45 -16.23 -1.07
CA ALA A 42 0.05 -16.60 -0.87
C ALA A 42 -0.22 -18.11 -0.92
N GLY A 43 0.65 -18.88 -1.56
CA GLY A 43 0.47 -20.31 -1.85
C GLY A 43 -0.46 -20.53 -3.06
N LEU A 44 -0.51 -21.77 -3.56
CA LEU A 44 -1.11 -22.11 -4.85
C LEU A 44 -2.57 -21.66 -4.99
N MET A 45 -3.44 -22.07 -4.07
CA MET A 45 -4.88 -21.81 -4.18
C MET A 45 -5.23 -20.33 -4.13
N ARG A 46 -4.60 -19.57 -3.22
CA ARG A 46 -4.82 -18.12 -3.14
C ARG A 46 -4.26 -17.41 -4.38
N THR A 47 -3.09 -17.80 -4.85
CA THR A 47 -2.50 -17.23 -6.06
C THR A 47 -3.43 -17.40 -7.26
N ILE A 48 -3.92 -18.61 -7.52
CA ILE A 48 -4.83 -18.87 -8.65
C ILE A 48 -6.12 -18.06 -8.49
N LYS A 49 -6.71 -18.04 -7.29
CA LYS A 49 -7.93 -17.28 -7.02
C LYS A 49 -7.72 -15.79 -7.27
N THR A 50 -6.68 -15.18 -6.68
CA THR A 50 -6.40 -13.75 -6.82
C THR A 50 -6.08 -13.37 -8.26
N MET A 51 -5.27 -14.16 -8.97
CA MET A 51 -4.93 -13.90 -10.38
C MET A 51 -6.15 -13.97 -11.31
N ARG A 52 -7.19 -14.73 -10.94
CA ARG A 52 -8.43 -14.82 -11.73
C ARG A 52 -9.45 -13.76 -11.40
N THR A 53 -9.35 -13.11 -10.24
CA THR A 53 -10.35 -12.15 -9.77
C THR A 53 -9.86 -10.70 -9.80
N VAL A 54 -8.54 -10.48 -9.91
CA VAL A 54 -8.00 -9.13 -10.01
C VAL A 54 -8.40 -8.47 -11.33
N ASN A 55 -8.79 -7.20 -11.27
CA ASN A 55 -9.25 -6.39 -12.38
C ASN A 55 -10.42 -7.02 -13.17
N LYS A 56 -11.36 -7.64 -12.48
CA LYS A 56 -12.57 -8.23 -13.04
C LYS A 56 -13.81 -7.55 -12.47
N PHE A 57 -14.92 -7.55 -13.22
CA PHE A 57 -16.19 -7.00 -12.76
C PHE A 57 -16.67 -7.61 -11.44
N ASP A 58 -16.56 -8.94 -11.29
CA ASP A 58 -16.93 -9.66 -10.08
C ASP A 58 -15.74 -9.84 -9.11
N GLY A 59 -14.69 -9.07 -9.30
CA GLY A 59 -13.44 -9.21 -8.56
C GLY A 59 -13.09 -8.00 -7.72
N TYR A 60 -11.84 -7.58 -7.82
CA TYR A 60 -11.30 -6.41 -7.12
C TYR A 60 -10.23 -5.74 -7.98
N ASP A 61 -10.04 -4.44 -7.77
CA ASP A 61 -9.02 -3.67 -8.47
C ASP A 61 -7.62 -3.96 -7.91
N CYS A 62 -6.64 -3.94 -8.80
CA CYS A 62 -5.25 -4.09 -8.40
C CYS A 62 -4.83 -2.94 -7.47
N PRO A 63 -4.29 -3.24 -6.27
CA PRO A 63 -3.85 -2.18 -5.35
C PRO A 63 -2.59 -1.43 -5.84
N GLY A 64 -2.01 -1.82 -6.97
CA GLY A 64 -0.80 -1.20 -7.52
C GLY A 64 -1.06 0.02 -8.37
N CYS A 65 -2.11 0.02 -9.17
CA CYS A 65 -2.50 1.12 -10.05
C CYS A 65 -3.92 0.93 -10.57
N ALA A 66 -4.48 1.97 -11.19
CA ALA A 66 -5.72 1.84 -11.96
C ALA A 66 -5.45 1.02 -13.23
N TRP A 67 -6.19 -0.07 -13.39
CA TRP A 67 -6.17 -0.91 -14.58
C TRP A 67 -7.27 -0.44 -15.55
N PRO A 68 -7.03 -0.41 -16.88
CA PRO A 68 -8.08 -0.05 -17.83
C PRO A 68 -9.27 -1.02 -17.74
N ASP A 69 -10.47 -0.46 -17.74
CA ASP A 69 -11.73 -1.18 -17.62
C ASP A 69 -12.55 -1.12 -18.92
N PRO A 70 -12.24 -1.95 -19.95
CA PRO A 70 -13.07 -2.00 -21.14
C PRO A 70 -14.46 -2.53 -20.82
N ASP A 71 -15.49 -1.93 -21.44
CA ASP A 71 -16.89 -2.21 -21.13
C ASP A 71 -17.37 -3.58 -21.64
N ASP A 72 -16.71 -4.15 -22.63
CA ASP A 72 -17.24 -5.23 -23.43
C ASP A 72 -16.65 -6.63 -23.14
N HIS A 73 -15.39 -6.73 -22.74
CA HIS A 73 -14.83 -8.02 -22.41
C HIS A 73 -13.60 -7.94 -21.48
N ARG A 74 -13.35 -9.06 -20.78
CA ARG A 74 -12.18 -9.24 -19.93
C ARG A 74 -11.40 -10.50 -20.33
N SER A 75 -10.07 -10.39 -20.32
CA SER A 75 -9.19 -11.54 -20.49
C SER A 75 -9.28 -12.51 -19.32
N GLY A 76 -8.83 -13.75 -19.49
CA GLY A 76 -8.75 -14.73 -18.41
C GLY A 76 -7.86 -14.27 -17.24
N PHE A 77 -6.78 -13.52 -17.56
CA PHE A 77 -5.85 -12.94 -16.61
C PHE A 77 -5.58 -11.48 -16.99
N GLU A 78 -5.76 -10.56 -16.04
CA GLU A 78 -5.59 -9.13 -16.25
C GLU A 78 -4.73 -8.53 -15.14
N PHE A 79 -3.42 -8.70 -15.23
CA PHE A 79 -2.46 -8.13 -14.29
C PHE A 79 -1.07 -8.01 -14.94
N CYS A 80 -0.27 -7.11 -14.41
CA CYS A 80 1.16 -7.03 -14.72
C CYS A 80 2.01 -7.68 -13.62
N GLU A 81 3.32 -7.79 -13.84
CA GLU A 81 4.26 -8.34 -12.86
C GLU A 81 4.23 -7.58 -11.51
N ASN A 82 4.11 -6.24 -11.54
CA ASN A 82 4.00 -5.42 -10.33
C ASN A 82 2.66 -5.65 -9.60
N GLY A 83 1.56 -5.76 -10.33
CA GLY A 83 0.26 -6.11 -9.78
C GLY A 83 0.28 -7.49 -9.13
N ALA A 84 0.88 -8.48 -9.78
CA ALA A 84 1.05 -9.81 -9.20
C ALA A 84 1.80 -9.78 -7.86
N LYS A 85 2.86 -8.98 -7.76
CA LYS A 85 3.57 -8.76 -6.48
C LYS A 85 2.67 -8.08 -5.45
N ALA A 86 1.95 -7.03 -5.83
CA ALA A 86 1.09 -6.27 -4.93
C ALA A 86 0.01 -7.17 -4.30
N PHE A 87 -0.76 -7.91 -5.11
CA PHE A 87 -1.80 -8.79 -4.57
C PHE A 87 -1.24 -10.04 -3.87
N ALA A 88 -0.03 -10.51 -4.22
CA ALA A 88 0.62 -11.61 -3.52
C ALA A 88 0.97 -11.23 -2.07
N THR A 89 1.48 -10.02 -1.85
CA THR A 89 1.76 -9.50 -0.50
C THR A 89 0.46 -9.23 0.28
N GLU A 90 -0.60 -8.74 -0.37
CA GLU A 90 -1.90 -8.59 0.28
C GLU A 90 -2.52 -9.94 0.68
N ALA A 91 -2.38 -10.97 -0.14
CA ALA A 91 -2.92 -12.30 0.11
C ALA A 91 -2.00 -13.21 0.94
N THR A 92 -0.88 -12.69 1.46
CA THR A 92 0.09 -13.49 2.22
C THR A 92 -0.54 -14.18 3.43
N LYS A 93 0.00 -15.36 3.75
CA LYS A 93 -0.37 -16.11 4.97
C LYS A 93 0.42 -15.69 6.20
N LYS A 94 1.49 -14.93 6.01
CA LYS A 94 2.32 -14.42 7.10
C LYS A 94 1.54 -13.41 7.93
N ARG A 95 1.79 -13.43 9.23
CA ARG A 95 1.12 -12.57 10.21
C ARG A 95 2.16 -11.93 11.12
N ALA A 96 2.19 -10.61 11.14
CA ALA A 96 2.93 -9.83 12.12
C ALA A 96 2.06 -9.70 13.38
N THR A 97 2.09 -10.72 14.22
CA THR A 97 1.30 -10.77 15.45
C THR A 97 1.93 -9.88 16.54
N PRO A 98 1.15 -9.49 17.58
CA PRO A 98 1.68 -8.73 18.69
C PRO A 98 2.88 -9.40 19.37
N GLU A 99 2.86 -10.72 19.51
CA GLU A 99 3.97 -11.47 20.11
C GLU A 99 5.24 -11.37 19.24
N LEU A 100 5.08 -11.43 17.91
CA LEU A 100 6.21 -11.31 16.99
C LEU A 100 6.81 -9.90 17.03
N ILE A 101 5.97 -8.88 16.95
CA ILE A 101 6.40 -7.47 16.96
C ILE A 101 6.92 -7.09 18.36
N GLY A 102 6.19 -7.39 19.42
CA GLY A 102 6.57 -7.10 20.80
C GLY A 102 7.80 -7.89 21.30
N SER A 103 8.19 -8.98 20.62
CA SER A 103 9.45 -9.67 20.92
C SER A 103 10.70 -8.86 20.58
N LYS A 104 10.56 -7.83 19.73
CA LYS A 104 11.64 -6.96 19.27
C LYS A 104 11.51 -5.56 19.84
N THR A 105 12.63 -4.91 20.12
CA THR A 105 12.63 -3.48 20.44
C THR A 105 12.41 -2.65 19.17
N VAL A 106 11.95 -1.41 19.32
CA VAL A 106 11.82 -0.46 18.20
C VAL A 106 13.17 -0.27 17.50
N SER A 107 14.26 -0.21 18.26
CA SER A 107 15.61 -0.13 17.70
C SER A 107 15.95 -1.35 16.84
N GLN A 108 15.62 -2.56 17.30
CA GLN A 108 15.82 -3.78 16.50
C GLN A 108 14.97 -3.81 15.23
N LEU A 109 13.73 -3.33 15.30
CA LEU A 109 12.87 -3.19 14.11
C LEU A 109 13.43 -2.15 13.13
N SER A 110 13.97 -1.03 13.63
CA SER A 110 14.58 0.02 12.81
C SER A 110 15.88 -0.41 12.12
N GLU A 111 16.56 -1.44 12.65
CA GLU A 111 17.73 -2.03 11.98
C GLU A 111 17.38 -2.97 10.84
N MET A 112 16.12 -3.40 10.75
CA MET A 112 15.65 -4.25 9.66
C MET A 112 15.47 -3.42 8.38
N SER A 113 15.76 -4.00 7.22
CA SER A 113 15.42 -3.39 5.94
C SER A 113 13.91 -3.38 5.70
N ASP A 114 13.41 -2.48 4.85
CA ASP A 114 11.99 -2.41 4.47
C ASP A 114 11.47 -3.76 3.97
N MET A 115 12.30 -4.49 3.21
CA MET A 115 11.94 -5.82 2.72
C MET A 115 11.86 -6.87 3.84
N GLU A 116 12.71 -6.79 4.85
CA GLU A 116 12.64 -7.68 6.02
C GLU A 116 11.39 -7.40 6.84
N LEU A 117 11.02 -6.12 7.02
CA LEU A 117 9.79 -5.71 7.68
C LEU A 117 8.55 -6.17 6.90
N ASP A 118 8.52 -5.97 5.58
CA ASP A 118 7.42 -6.43 4.69
C ASP A 118 7.23 -7.96 4.79
N LYS A 119 8.32 -8.71 4.90
CA LYS A 119 8.28 -10.18 5.05
C LYS A 119 7.77 -10.69 6.40
N LEU A 120 7.61 -9.85 7.42
CA LEU A 120 6.95 -10.23 8.66
C LEU A 120 5.47 -10.57 8.43
N GLY A 121 4.86 -9.95 7.44
CA GLY A 121 3.48 -10.18 7.04
C GLY A 121 2.53 -9.09 7.50
N ARG A 122 1.23 -9.43 7.54
CA ARG A 122 0.18 -8.46 7.87
C ARG A 122 0.03 -8.29 9.37
N ILE A 123 -0.03 -7.05 9.82
CA ILE A 123 -0.39 -6.70 11.20
C ILE A 123 -1.80 -7.22 11.48
N THR A 124 -1.99 -7.84 12.64
CA THR A 124 -3.21 -8.55 12.99
C THR A 124 -4.06 -7.86 14.06
N HIS A 125 -3.43 -7.06 14.90
CA HIS A 125 -4.08 -6.39 16.04
C HIS A 125 -3.58 -4.95 16.16
N PRO A 126 -4.35 -4.04 16.77
CA PRO A 126 -3.85 -2.73 17.14
C PRO A 126 -2.70 -2.87 18.14
N MET A 127 -1.70 -2.04 17.98
CA MET A 127 -0.55 -2.00 18.89
C MET A 127 -0.19 -0.56 19.19
N ILE A 128 0.27 -0.32 20.40
CA ILE A 128 0.73 0.98 20.87
C ILE A 128 2.20 0.92 21.31
N LEU A 129 2.92 2.00 21.12
CA LEU A 129 4.23 2.23 21.73
C LEU A 129 4.02 3.29 22.82
N ARG A 130 4.21 2.89 24.09
CA ARG A 130 4.12 3.83 25.22
C ARG A 130 5.43 4.60 25.39
N GLU A 131 5.34 5.77 26.02
CA GLU A 131 6.50 6.66 26.20
C GLU A 131 7.66 6.06 26.99
N ASP A 132 7.35 5.17 27.93
CA ASP A 132 8.31 4.48 28.79
C ASP A 132 8.72 3.10 28.29
N SER A 133 8.25 2.70 27.12
CA SER A 133 8.52 1.40 26.50
C SER A 133 9.34 1.55 25.22
N ASP A 134 10.19 0.57 24.95
CA ASP A 134 10.88 0.42 23.66
C ASP A 134 10.26 -0.69 22.79
N ARG A 135 9.07 -1.20 23.19
CA ARG A 135 8.36 -2.30 22.53
C ARG A 135 6.92 -1.95 22.31
N TYR A 136 6.39 -2.44 21.20
CA TYR A 136 4.96 -2.37 20.92
C TYR A 136 4.20 -3.36 21.81
N GLU A 137 3.08 -2.92 22.34
CA GLU A 137 2.13 -3.69 23.13
C GLU A 137 0.80 -3.80 22.40
N GLU A 138 0.14 -4.94 22.51
CA GLU A 138 -1.22 -5.10 22.00
C GLU A 138 -2.19 -4.28 22.84
N ILE A 139 -3.14 -3.65 22.17
CA ILE A 139 -4.31 -3.01 22.79
C ILE A 139 -5.57 -3.48 22.07
N ASP A 140 -6.72 -3.40 22.71
CA ASP A 140 -7.96 -3.68 22.04
C ASP A 140 -8.43 -2.50 21.16
N TRP A 141 -9.45 -2.74 20.32
CA TRP A 141 -9.95 -1.72 19.41
C TRP A 141 -10.65 -0.57 20.13
N ASP A 142 -11.31 -0.83 21.24
CA ASP A 142 -12.01 0.20 22.00
C ASP A 142 -11.01 1.15 22.68
N ASP A 143 -9.92 0.62 23.20
CA ASP A 143 -8.80 1.41 23.72
C ASP A 143 -8.15 2.23 22.60
N ALA A 144 -7.89 1.62 21.43
CA ALA A 144 -7.31 2.34 20.30
C ALA A 144 -8.19 3.51 19.84
N PHE A 145 -9.50 3.29 19.74
CA PHE A 145 -10.45 4.37 19.38
C PHE A 145 -10.56 5.43 20.47
N SER A 146 -10.50 5.06 21.74
CA SER A 146 -10.50 6.00 22.85
C SER A 146 -9.29 6.94 22.79
N ILE A 147 -8.09 6.38 22.62
CA ILE A 147 -6.84 7.15 22.50
C ILE A 147 -6.91 8.12 21.31
N ILE A 148 -7.40 7.66 20.14
CA ILE A 148 -7.54 8.51 18.95
C ILE A 148 -8.57 9.62 19.22
N SER A 149 -9.68 9.29 19.90
CA SER A 149 -10.72 10.25 20.23
C SER A 149 -10.23 11.32 21.22
N GLU A 150 -9.47 10.93 22.22
CA GLU A 150 -8.85 11.84 23.19
C GLU A 150 -7.87 12.80 22.50
N ALA A 151 -6.95 12.25 21.71
CA ALA A 151 -6.00 13.07 20.93
C ALA A 151 -6.71 14.05 19.98
N ARG A 152 -7.86 13.66 19.44
CA ARG A 152 -8.71 14.55 18.64
C ARG A 152 -9.31 15.70 19.47
N GLN A 153 -9.75 15.42 20.70
CA GLN A 153 -10.37 16.42 21.57
C GLN A 153 -9.37 17.46 22.08
N GLU A 154 -8.07 17.13 22.07
CA GLU A 154 -7.01 18.06 22.44
C GLU A 154 -6.70 19.10 21.36
N LEU A 155 -7.19 18.90 20.12
CA LEU A 155 -7.00 19.86 19.03
C LEU A 155 -7.88 21.09 19.23
N ASN A 156 -7.30 22.28 19.06
CA ASN A 156 -8.04 23.55 19.14
C ASN A 156 -8.84 23.81 17.86
N ASP A 157 -8.35 23.36 16.73
CA ASP A 157 -8.95 23.55 15.40
C ASP A 157 -8.90 22.23 14.61
N PRO A 158 -10.02 21.80 14.01
CA PRO A 158 -10.03 20.60 13.16
C PRO A 158 -8.99 20.63 12.02
N ARG A 159 -8.55 21.81 11.61
CA ARG A 159 -7.51 21.99 10.58
C ARG A 159 -6.10 21.60 11.03
N GLU A 160 -5.88 21.39 12.32
CA GLU A 160 -4.62 20.84 12.86
C GLU A 160 -4.49 19.35 12.54
N ALA A 161 -5.60 18.68 12.18
CA ALA A 161 -5.57 17.29 11.77
C ALA A 161 -5.40 17.15 10.24
N VAL A 162 -4.61 16.15 9.85
CA VAL A 162 -4.43 15.73 8.46
C VAL A 162 -4.82 14.25 8.35
N LEU A 163 -5.76 13.94 7.46
CA LEU A 163 -6.24 12.59 7.23
C LEU A 163 -5.71 12.09 5.88
N TYR A 164 -4.63 11.31 5.93
CA TYR A 164 -4.01 10.76 4.72
C TYR A 164 -4.53 9.37 4.40
N THR A 165 -4.73 9.09 3.13
CA THR A 165 -4.98 7.75 2.62
C THR A 165 -4.11 7.43 1.42
N SER A 166 -3.72 6.17 1.29
CA SER A 166 -2.97 5.65 0.15
C SER A 166 -3.90 5.23 -0.98
N GLY A 167 -3.44 5.26 -2.24
CA GLY A 167 -4.15 4.68 -3.38
C GLY A 167 -4.36 3.16 -3.29
N ARG A 168 -3.77 2.49 -2.30
CA ARG A 168 -4.02 1.08 -1.98
C ARG A 168 -5.22 0.85 -1.05
N THR A 169 -5.82 1.92 -0.56
CA THR A 169 -7.03 1.84 0.26
C THR A 169 -8.21 1.46 -0.64
N SER A 170 -9.08 0.56 -0.16
CA SER A 170 -10.30 0.23 -0.90
C SER A 170 -11.21 1.45 -1.04
N ASN A 171 -12.02 1.50 -2.10
CA ASN A 171 -12.93 2.60 -2.36
C ASN A 171 -13.91 2.84 -1.19
N GLU A 172 -14.40 1.78 -0.57
CA GLU A 172 -15.29 1.83 0.59
C GLU A 172 -14.59 2.46 1.80
N ALA A 173 -13.36 2.05 2.09
CA ALA A 173 -12.58 2.61 3.19
C ALA A 173 -12.21 4.08 2.92
N ALA A 174 -11.85 4.44 1.69
CA ALA A 174 -11.58 5.82 1.29
C ALA A 174 -12.83 6.71 1.44
N PHE A 175 -14.01 6.21 1.05
CA PHE A 175 -15.27 6.91 1.24
C PHE A 175 -15.57 7.17 2.72
N LEU A 176 -15.43 6.14 3.57
CA LEU A 176 -15.64 6.27 5.01
C LEU A 176 -14.62 7.24 5.64
N TRP A 177 -13.37 7.18 5.19
CA TRP A 177 -12.31 8.09 5.64
C TRP A 177 -12.62 9.54 5.29
N GLY A 178 -13.07 9.81 4.07
CA GLY A 178 -13.51 11.12 3.62
C GLY A 178 -14.76 11.61 4.40
N THR A 179 -15.67 10.70 4.73
CA THR A 179 -16.85 11.01 5.54
C THR A 179 -16.44 11.38 6.96
N LEU A 180 -15.52 10.61 7.56
CA LEU A 180 -14.96 10.92 8.88
C LEU A 180 -14.30 12.31 8.90
N ALA A 181 -13.49 12.65 7.89
CA ALA A 181 -12.85 13.96 7.80
C ALA A 181 -13.87 15.12 7.77
N ARG A 182 -14.94 14.98 6.97
CA ARG A 182 -16.01 15.98 6.92
C ARG A 182 -16.76 16.10 8.24
N GLN A 183 -17.04 14.98 8.89
CA GLN A 183 -17.68 14.97 10.21
C GLN A 183 -16.76 15.57 11.28
N PHE A 184 -15.45 15.36 11.14
CA PHE A 184 -14.44 15.97 11.99
C PHE A 184 -14.35 17.49 11.79
N GLY A 185 -14.68 17.99 10.61
CA GLY A 185 -14.67 19.42 10.26
C GLY A 185 -13.39 19.89 9.56
N THR A 186 -12.65 18.98 8.93
CA THR A 186 -11.45 19.32 8.16
C THR A 186 -11.56 18.89 6.70
N ASN A 187 -10.89 19.65 5.82
CA ASN A 187 -10.66 19.31 4.41
C ASN A 187 -9.20 18.91 4.14
N ASN A 188 -8.41 18.72 5.17
CA ASN A 188 -7.01 18.31 5.04
C ASN A 188 -6.92 16.82 4.70
N LEU A 189 -7.20 16.50 3.44
CA LEU A 189 -7.23 15.16 2.87
C LEU A 189 -6.18 15.03 1.76
N PRO A 190 -4.87 15.11 2.06
CA PRO A 190 -3.86 14.79 1.06
C PRO A 190 -3.98 13.31 0.68
N ASP A 191 -3.82 13.03 -0.59
CA ASP A 191 -3.81 11.67 -1.11
C ASP A 191 -2.55 11.37 -1.92
N CYS A 192 -2.35 10.11 -2.27
CA CYS A 192 -1.18 9.72 -3.05
C CYS A 192 -1.25 10.22 -4.50
N SER A 193 -2.44 10.48 -5.06
CA SER A 193 -2.59 10.97 -6.43
C SER A 193 -1.99 12.36 -6.57
N ASN A 194 -2.26 13.25 -5.63
CA ASN A 194 -1.68 14.59 -5.63
C ASN A 194 -0.15 14.55 -5.50
N MET A 195 0.38 13.67 -4.65
CA MET A 195 1.82 13.58 -4.42
C MET A 195 2.56 12.80 -5.51
N CYS A 196 1.92 11.84 -6.17
CA CYS A 196 2.54 10.94 -7.12
C CYS A 196 2.26 11.32 -8.58
N HIS A 197 1.01 11.62 -8.93
CA HIS A 197 0.56 11.78 -10.31
C HIS A 197 0.45 13.25 -10.74
N GLU A 198 0.23 14.18 -9.85
CA GLU A 198 0.05 15.58 -10.18
C GLU A 198 1.28 16.18 -10.85
N SER A 199 2.46 15.94 -10.32
CA SER A 199 3.73 16.39 -10.91
C SER A 199 3.98 15.79 -12.28
N SER A 200 3.66 14.51 -12.47
CA SER A 200 3.76 13.82 -13.75
C SER A 200 2.74 14.36 -14.76
N GLY A 201 1.51 14.58 -14.33
CA GLY A 201 0.46 15.16 -15.14
C GLY A 201 0.80 16.59 -15.60
N HIS A 202 1.37 17.40 -14.72
CA HIS A 202 1.83 18.75 -15.05
C HIS A 202 2.97 18.72 -16.07
N ALA A 203 3.97 17.87 -15.87
CA ALA A 203 5.10 17.72 -16.79
C ALA A 203 4.65 17.21 -18.16
N LEU A 204 3.79 16.20 -18.21
CA LEU A 204 3.24 15.66 -19.46
C LEU A 204 2.35 16.68 -20.18
N GLY A 205 1.50 17.40 -19.45
CA GLY A 205 0.66 18.46 -20.00
C GLY A 205 1.47 19.58 -20.64
N GLY A 206 2.57 19.99 -20.01
CA GLY A 206 3.49 20.99 -20.52
C GLY A 206 4.35 20.53 -21.70
N SER A 207 4.68 19.24 -21.77
CA SER A 207 5.61 18.69 -22.78
C SER A 207 4.89 18.16 -24.02
N ILE A 208 3.80 17.44 -23.86
CA ILE A 208 3.09 16.74 -24.95
C ILE A 208 1.59 17.05 -25.03
N GLY A 209 1.09 17.94 -24.19
CA GLY A 209 -0.31 18.36 -24.15
C GLY A 209 -1.28 17.36 -23.55
N ILE A 210 -0.81 16.24 -22.99
CA ILE A 210 -1.63 15.20 -22.37
C ILE A 210 -1.25 15.07 -20.90
N GLY A 211 -2.19 15.42 -20.02
CA GLY A 211 -1.97 15.43 -18.57
C GLY A 211 -2.38 14.18 -17.82
N THR A 212 -2.95 13.16 -18.49
CA THR A 212 -3.44 11.95 -17.80
C THR A 212 -2.78 10.67 -18.27
N VAL A 213 -2.26 9.91 -17.34
CA VAL A 213 -1.67 8.58 -17.59
C VAL A 213 -2.71 7.59 -18.12
N SER A 214 -3.97 7.72 -17.75
CA SER A 214 -5.08 6.89 -18.26
C SER A 214 -5.22 6.97 -19.78
N TYR A 215 -4.98 8.14 -20.36
CA TYR A 215 -5.10 8.34 -21.81
C TYR A 215 -3.98 7.65 -22.60
N THR A 216 -2.77 7.62 -22.06
CA THR A 216 -1.64 6.92 -22.67
C THR A 216 -1.81 5.39 -22.62
N HIS A 217 -2.42 4.86 -21.57
CA HIS A 217 -2.74 3.43 -21.47
C HIS A 217 -3.82 3.01 -22.47
N LEU A 218 -4.88 3.79 -22.63
CA LEU A 218 -5.95 3.50 -23.57
C LEU A 218 -5.44 3.52 -25.03
N ARG A 219 -4.61 4.48 -25.41
CA ARG A 219 -4.05 4.54 -26.76
C ARG A 219 -2.94 3.55 -27.07
N ALA A 220 -2.20 3.10 -26.07
CA ALA A 220 -1.16 2.08 -26.27
C ALA A 220 -1.74 0.70 -26.62
N HIS A 221 -3.03 0.49 -26.42
CA HIS A 221 -3.74 -0.75 -26.78
C HIS A 221 -4.53 -0.66 -28.09
N GLU A 222 -4.61 0.53 -28.71
CA GLU A 222 -5.30 0.74 -29.99
C GLU A 222 -4.36 0.60 -31.22
N THR A 223 -3.08 0.39 -31.01
CA THR A 223 -2.07 0.13 -32.07
C THR A 223 -1.46 -1.25 -31.91
#